data_730f6b5475c6407d16583f366612d846
#
_entry.id   730f6b5475c6407d16583f366612d846
#
_cell.length_a   1.000
_cell.length_b   1.000
_cell.length_c   1.000
_cell.angle_alpha   90.00
_cell.angle_beta   90.00
_cell.angle_gamma   90.00
#
_symmetry.space_group_name_H-M   'P 1'
#
loop_
_entity.id
_entity.type
_entity.pdbx_description
1 polymer ?
#
loop_
_entity_poly.entity_id
_entity_poly.type
_entity_poly.pdbx_seq_one_letter_code
_entity_poly.pdbx_strand_id
1 'polypeptide(L)'
;MYFLYLRKYAVLPCKTDTFKLLRQHFMIRIKVFIQLLIIAPLLCSVVMAQKSIYKPYKIAATEKKEGIITGADQTELYIDYLKGKNIGMVINQTSVIGKSLTLSLDSLLKLGITIKKIYGPEHGFRGDASNGADVSNSIDAKSGLPVISIYGNKHYKPTPGDLKGIDLMIYDIQDVGARFYTYLSTLQYVMEACAENNIELMILDRPNPNGFYVDGPVLDTINHSFVGMNAIPIIHGLTTAEYAQMLNGEGWLKNHVQCKLNIVKVANYSHSSAYTLPVNPSPNLNTDKSILLYPSVCLFEGTTLSLGRGTMRPFLQIGHPALQGKYTYSFKPVSIKGMSEAPPQKDKVCYGINLENYNTNNISSSNQLNLAWLIELYNAFPDKEHFFNAYFTKLAGTTELRKQIEAGKSEEEIRASWEPALSNYKNMRVKYLLYP
;
A
#
# COMPACT_ATOMS: atom_id res chain seq x y z
N MET A 1 46.88 -3.92 -50.95
CA MET A 1 46.56 -2.85 -51.90
C MET A 1 46.11 -1.63 -51.11
N TYR A 2 47.07 -1.06 -50.34
CA TYR A 2 46.94 0.24 -49.64
C TYR A 2 48.34 0.70 -49.19
N PHE A 3 49.16 1.04 -50.18
CA PHE A 3 50.41 1.76 -50.05
C PHE A 3 50.46 2.72 -51.23
N LEU A 4 50.38 4.01 -50.96
CA LEU A 4 50.73 5.14 -51.84
C LEU A 4 49.81 6.33 -51.52
N TYR A 5 50.21 7.12 -50.49
CA TYR A 5 49.94 8.55 -50.46
C TYR A 5 50.66 9.17 -49.25
N LEU A 6 52.02 9.24 -49.34
CA LEU A 6 52.84 10.09 -48.48
C LEU A 6 54.03 10.60 -49.28
N ARG A 7 53.83 11.68 -50.03
CA ARG A 7 54.90 12.58 -50.47
C ARG A 7 54.27 13.91 -50.86
N LYS A 8 54.28 14.86 -49.92
CA LYS A 8 54.40 16.33 -50.12
C LYS A 8 53.84 17.00 -48.84
N TYR A 9 54.74 17.29 -47.94
CA TYR A 9 54.69 18.57 -47.21
C TYR A 9 56.03 18.86 -46.65
N ALA A 10 56.45 20.03 -46.99
CA ALA A 10 57.74 20.65 -46.77
C ALA A 10 58.02 20.87 -45.27
N VAL A 11 59.31 20.80 -44.95
CA VAL A 11 59.90 21.17 -43.69
C VAL A 11 59.62 22.64 -43.37
N LEU A 12 58.91 22.90 -42.27
CA LEU A 12 58.82 24.21 -41.64
C LEU A 12 59.59 24.18 -40.30
N PRO A 13 60.29 25.24 -39.93
CA PRO A 13 61.19 25.25 -38.77
C PRO A 13 60.41 25.21 -37.45
N CYS A 14 60.86 24.35 -36.55
CA CYS A 14 60.40 24.18 -35.22
C CYS A 14 60.57 25.45 -34.37
N LYS A 15 59.47 26.19 -34.08
CA LYS A 15 59.48 27.25 -33.07
C LYS A 15 59.32 26.64 -31.68
N THR A 16 60.30 26.84 -30.84
CA THR A 16 60.45 26.33 -29.46
C THR A 16 59.29 26.69 -28.48
N ASP A 17 58.38 27.58 -28.88
CA ASP A 17 57.29 28.05 -28.00
C ASP A 17 56.13 27.14 -27.96
N THR A 18 55.85 26.35 -28.99
CA THR A 18 54.69 25.40 -29.00
C THR A 18 54.87 24.23 -28.02
N PHE A 19 56.14 23.81 -27.78
CA PHE A 19 56.39 22.73 -26.79
C PHE A 19 56.20 23.18 -25.33
N LYS A 20 56.50 24.47 -25.04
CA LYS A 20 56.26 25.02 -23.69
C LYS A 20 54.78 25.15 -23.38
N LEU A 21 53.93 25.57 -24.33
CA LEU A 21 52.48 25.66 -24.16
C LEU A 21 51.83 24.28 -23.99
N LEU A 22 52.23 23.30 -24.79
CA LEU A 22 51.71 21.91 -24.65
C LEU A 22 52.09 21.29 -23.30
N ARG A 23 53.32 21.54 -22.80
CA ARG A 23 53.75 21.07 -21.48
C ARG A 23 53.00 21.73 -20.33
N GLN A 24 52.71 23.04 -20.43
CA GLN A 24 51.88 23.74 -19.45
C GLN A 24 50.44 23.23 -19.43
N HIS A 25 49.82 23.02 -20.58
CA HIS A 25 48.45 22.47 -20.64
C HIS A 25 48.37 21.03 -20.14
N PHE A 26 49.40 20.22 -20.39
CA PHE A 26 49.46 18.85 -19.89
C PHE A 26 49.65 18.79 -18.37
N MET A 27 50.48 19.67 -17.81
CA MET A 27 50.70 19.77 -16.36
C MET A 27 49.47 20.33 -15.62
N ILE A 28 48.71 21.24 -16.23
CA ILE A 28 47.45 21.74 -15.65
C ILE A 28 46.39 20.64 -15.63
N ARG A 29 46.28 19.85 -16.69
CA ARG A 29 45.35 18.72 -16.74
C ARG A 29 45.68 17.63 -15.73
N ILE A 30 46.94 17.33 -15.51
CA ILE A 30 47.38 16.37 -14.47
C ILE A 30 47.09 16.91 -13.06
N LYS A 31 47.32 18.20 -12.78
CA LYS A 31 46.99 18.80 -11.47
C LYS A 31 45.48 18.76 -11.19
N VAL A 32 44.64 19.06 -12.19
CA VAL A 32 43.16 18.99 -12.06
C VAL A 32 42.71 17.54 -11.85
N PHE A 33 43.32 16.57 -12.56
CA PHE A 33 42.98 15.14 -12.41
C PHE A 33 43.38 14.59 -11.03
N ILE A 34 44.54 15.02 -10.50
CA ILE A 34 44.99 14.64 -9.14
C ILE A 34 44.11 15.30 -8.08
N GLN A 35 43.67 16.56 -8.25
CA GLN A 35 42.72 17.20 -7.33
C GLN A 35 41.35 16.52 -7.33
N LEU A 36 40.86 16.09 -8.49
CA LEU A 36 39.59 15.32 -8.60
C LEU A 36 39.70 13.93 -7.94
N LEU A 37 40.85 13.27 -8.01
CA LEU A 37 41.10 11.98 -7.35
C LEU A 37 41.21 12.09 -5.82
N ILE A 38 41.57 13.25 -5.28
CA ILE A 38 41.63 13.48 -3.82
C ILE A 38 40.28 13.93 -3.27
N ILE A 39 39.46 14.62 -4.06
CA ILE A 39 38.13 15.10 -3.65
C ILE A 39 37.05 13.99 -3.73
N ALA A 40 37.20 13.04 -4.67
CA ALA A 40 36.27 11.95 -4.84
C ALA A 40 36.09 11.03 -3.58
N PRO A 41 37.17 10.64 -2.87
CA PRO A 41 36.99 9.84 -1.65
C PRO A 41 36.44 10.65 -0.46
N LEU A 42 36.66 12.00 -0.41
CA LEU A 42 36.06 12.84 0.64
C LEU A 42 34.53 13.03 0.43
N LEU A 43 34.05 13.13 -0.80
CA LEU A 43 32.63 13.18 -1.09
C LEU A 43 31.93 11.82 -0.85
N CYS A 44 32.63 10.71 -1.12
CA CYS A 44 32.10 9.38 -0.85
C CYS A 44 32.00 9.08 0.67
N SER A 45 32.88 9.63 1.50
CA SER A 45 32.84 9.48 2.95
C SER A 45 31.74 10.35 3.60
N VAL A 46 31.32 11.44 2.99
CA VAL A 46 30.21 12.28 3.48
C VAL A 46 28.85 11.66 3.14
N VAL A 47 28.73 10.94 2.01
CA VAL A 47 27.48 10.25 1.62
C VAL A 47 27.26 8.96 2.43
N MET A 48 28.32 8.34 2.97
CA MET A 48 28.22 7.12 3.80
C MET A 48 28.02 7.43 5.30
N ALA A 49 28.00 8.68 5.73
CA ALA A 49 27.87 9.07 7.15
C ALA A 49 26.44 9.46 7.57
N GLN A 50 25.44 9.35 6.70
CA GLN A 50 24.04 9.36 7.12
C GLN A 50 23.57 7.96 7.55
N LYS A 51 24.32 7.32 8.45
CA LYS A 51 23.76 6.28 9.31
C LYS A 51 22.73 6.98 10.19
N SER A 52 21.46 6.59 10.02
CA SER A 52 20.34 6.91 10.90
C SER A 52 20.83 7.00 12.35
N ILE A 53 20.73 8.19 12.94
CA ILE A 53 20.95 8.38 14.39
C ILE A 53 19.68 7.87 15.09
N TYR A 54 19.40 6.58 14.97
CA TYR A 54 18.44 5.87 15.79
C TYR A 54 19.21 5.33 17.00
N LYS A 55 19.20 6.05 18.12
CA LYS A 55 19.57 5.48 19.41
C LYS A 55 18.33 4.80 19.99
N PRO A 56 18.28 3.46 20.04
CA PRO A 56 17.17 2.81 20.71
C PRO A 56 17.22 3.20 22.21
N TYR A 57 16.13 3.78 22.68
CA TYR A 57 15.93 4.04 24.11
C TYR A 57 15.90 2.70 24.84
N LYS A 58 16.82 2.47 25.80
CA LYS A 58 16.81 1.27 26.65
C LYS A 58 15.66 1.39 27.63
N ILE A 59 14.59 0.65 27.37
CA ILE A 59 13.46 0.49 28.29
C ILE A 59 13.78 -0.68 29.24
N ALA A 60 13.47 -0.47 30.53
CA ALA A 60 13.50 -1.51 31.53
C ALA A 60 12.64 -2.71 31.07
N ALA A 61 13.11 -3.94 31.35
CA ALA A 61 12.40 -5.15 30.99
C ALA A 61 11.00 -5.14 31.62
N THR A 62 9.99 -4.82 30.80
CA THR A 62 8.59 -5.00 31.15
C THR A 62 8.23 -6.48 30.96
N GLU A 63 7.31 -6.99 31.76
CA GLU A 63 6.76 -8.35 31.64
C GLU A 63 6.45 -8.67 30.19
N LYS A 64 6.87 -9.87 29.75
CA LYS A 64 6.66 -10.35 28.39
C LYS A 64 5.16 -10.51 28.15
N LYS A 65 4.54 -9.54 27.45
CA LYS A 65 3.14 -9.67 27.01
C LYS A 65 3.05 -10.87 26.07
N GLU A 66 2.17 -11.80 26.34
CA GLU A 66 1.88 -12.91 25.42
C GLU A 66 1.01 -12.42 24.24
N GLY A 67 1.23 -13.00 23.05
CA GLY A 67 0.52 -12.70 21.83
C GLY A 67 1.11 -11.54 21.01
N ILE A 68 0.50 -11.29 19.86
CA ILE A 68 0.87 -10.19 18.97
C ILE A 68 0.43 -8.86 19.60
N ILE A 69 1.33 -7.86 19.62
CA ILE A 69 1.08 -6.56 20.20
C ILE A 69 1.28 -5.51 19.11
N THR A 70 0.23 -4.77 18.74
CA THR A 70 0.31 -3.74 17.71
C THR A 70 1.24 -2.60 18.13
N GLY A 71 1.70 -1.78 17.18
CA GLY A 71 2.45 -0.56 17.51
C GLY A 71 1.65 0.36 18.44
N ALA A 72 0.33 0.48 18.21
CA ALA A 72 -0.54 1.30 19.03
C ALA A 72 -0.65 0.83 20.49
N ASP A 73 -0.59 -0.49 20.73
CA ASP A 73 -0.66 -1.09 22.07
C ASP A 73 0.58 -0.84 22.94
N GLN A 74 1.69 -0.39 22.34
CA GLN A 74 2.97 -0.16 23.00
C GLN A 74 3.14 1.32 23.36
N THR A 75 2.13 1.90 24.01
CA THR A 75 2.06 3.34 24.31
C THR A 75 3.31 3.83 25.06
N GLU A 76 3.91 3.01 25.90
CA GLU A 76 5.15 3.30 26.63
C GLU A 76 6.35 3.60 25.74
N LEU A 77 6.35 3.12 24.48
CA LEU A 77 7.45 3.34 23.54
C LEU A 77 7.42 4.73 22.91
N TYR A 78 6.26 5.38 22.87
CA TYR A 78 6.11 6.61 22.10
C TYR A 78 5.44 7.77 22.86
N ILE A 79 4.82 7.53 24.01
CA ILE A 79 4.06 8.56 24.73
C ILE A 79 4.93 9.78 25.09
N ASP A 80 6.17 9.55 25.57
CA ASP A 80 7.07 10.64 25.93
C ASP A 80 7.50 11.47 24.71
N TYR A 81 7.59 10.84 23.55
CA TYR A 81 7.92 11.51 22.30
C TYR A 81 6.79 12.42 21.81
N LEU A 82 5.54 12.12 22.17
CA LEU A 82 4.38 12.93 21.79
C LEU A 82 4.17 14.18 22.67
N LYS A 83 4.72 14.19 23.91
CA LYS A 83 4.55 15.30 24.85
C LYS A 83 5.05 16.63 24.27
N GLY A 84 4.26 17.66 24.44
CA GLY A 84 4.57 19.04 23.99
C GLY A 84 4.41 19.27 22.49
N LYS A 85 3.98 18.27 21.70
CA LYS A 85 3.72 18.40 20.27
C LYS A 85 2.22 18.53 19.98
N ASN A 86 1.89 19.25 18.92
CA ASN A 86 0.55 19.29 18.35
C ASN A 86 0.40 18.14 17.35
N ILE A 87 -0.44 17.18 17.66
CA ILE A 87 -0.56 15.92 16.91
C ILE A 87 -1.74 15.97 15.94
N GLY A 88 -1.50 15.55 14.67
CA GLY A 88 -2.54 15.12 13.74
C GLY A 88 -2.63 13.59 13.73
N MET A 89 -3.83 13.04 13.64
CA MET A 89 -4.01 11.58 13.59
C MET A 89 -4.78 11.14 12.37
N VAL A 90 -4.17 10.28 11.55
CA VAL A 90 -4.84 9.57 10.45
C VAL A 90 -5.32 8.24 11.00
N ILE A 91 -6.61 8.14 11.27
CA ILE A 91 -7.23 7.04 12.03
C ILE A 91 -8.64 6.74 11.54
N ASN A 92 -9.11 5.51 11.83
CA ASN A 92 -10.50 5.11 11.65
C ASN A 92 -10.96 4.20 12.81
N GLN A 93 -12.08 3.50 12.65
CA GLN A 93 -12.64 2.58 13.65
C GLN A 93 -11.69 1.44 14.06
N THR A 94 -10.71 1.10 13.22
CA THR A 94 -9.73 0.03 13.51
C THR A 94 -8.58 0.47 14.40
N SER A 95 -8.45 1.78 14.64
CA SER A 95 -7.37 2.40 15.42
C SER A 95 -7.61 2.20 16.92
N VAL A 96 -7.60 0.96 17.37
CA VAL A 96 -7.94 0.57 18.75
C VAL A 96 -6.72 0.07 19.52
N ILE A 97 -6.76 0.24 20.86
CA ILE A 97 -5.73 -0.16 21.82
C ILE A 97 -6.34 -1.05 22.90
N GLY A 98 -5.59 -2.06 23.28
CA GLY A 98 -5.88 -2.95 24.40
C GLY A 98 -7.07 -3.87 24.18
N LYS A 99 -7.34 -4.71 25.16
CA LYS A 99 -8.46 -5.68 25.15
C LYS A 99 -9.83 -5.00 25.15
N SER A 100 -9.90 -3.77 25.65
CA SER A 100 -11.14 -2.96 25.67
C SER A 100 -11.47 -2.32 24.33
N LEU A 101 -10.60 -2.47 23.33
CA LEU A 101 -10.75 -1.87 22.00
C LEU A 101 -11.04 -0.36 22.06
N THR A 102 -10.35 0.34 22.95
CA THR A 102 -10.47 1.80 23.07
C THR A 102 -9.79 2.46 21.88
N LEU A 103 -10.42 3.43 21.24
CA LEU A 103 -9.78 4.18 20.17
C LEU A 103 -8.45 4.80 20.66
N SER A 104 -7.41 4.70 19.84
CA SER A 104 -6.10 5.28 20.14
C SER A 104 -6.19 6.78 20.41
N LEU A 105 -7.06 7.50 19.70
CA LEU A 105 -7.40 8.90 19.98
C LEU A 105 -7.82 9.11 21.44
N ASP A 106 -8.83 8.35 21.90
CA ASP A 106 -9.39 8.49 23.24
C ASP A 106 -8.34 8.16 24.32
N SER A 107 -7.51 7.16 24.07
CA SER A 107 -6.41 6.79 24.97
C SER A 107 -5.36 7.87 25.07
N LEU A 108 -4.93 8.45 23.94
CA LEU A 108 -3.91 9.52 23.95
C LEU A 108 -4.43 10.82 24.57
N LEU A 109 -5.70 11.19 24.30
CA LEU A 109 -6.33 12.35 24.96
C LEU A 109 -6.38 12.17 26.48
N LYS A 110 -6.76 10.97 26.96
CA LYS A 110 -6.78 10.64 28.40
C LYS A 110 -5.39 10.72 29.04
N LEU A 111 -4.33 10.44 28.28
CA LEU A 111 -2.93 10.56 28.71
C LEU A 111 -2.38 11.99 28.59
N GLY A 112 -3.23 12.99 28.25
CA GLY A 112 -2.84 14.39 28.18
C GLY A 112 -2.08 14.80 26.92
N ILE A 113 -2.12 13.98 25.86
CA ILE A 113 -1.51 14.33 24.58
C ILE A 113 -2.38 15.34 23.83
N THR A 114 -1.74 16.37 23.27
CA THR A 114 -2.41 17.43 22.52
C THR A 114 -2.71 16.99 21.10
N ILE A 115 -3.92 16.47 20.84
CA ILE A 115 -4.39 16.18 19.50
C ILE A 115 -5.09 17.42 18.95
N LYS A 116 -4.72 17.86 17.75
CA LYS A 116 -5.30 19.04 17.10
C LYS A 116 -6.34 18.72 16.04
N LYS A 117 -6.10 17.67 15.25
CA LYS A 117 -6.95 17.30 14.12
C LYS A 117 -6.96 15.79 13.91
N ILE A 118 -8.09 15.30 13.41
CA ILE A 118 -8.27 13.93 12.93
C ILE A 118 -8.36 13.97 11.40
N TYR A 119 -7.76 13.01 10.73
CA TYR A 119 -7.85 12.84 9.28
C TYR A 119 -8.55 11.50 8.99
N GLY A 120 -9.77 11.57 8.47
CA GLY A 120 -10.62 10.41 8.21
C GLY A 120 -10.44 9.91 6.77
N PRO A 121 -10.02 8.63 6.59
CA PRO A 121 -9.91 8.00 5.26
C PRO A 121 -11.27 7.54 4.74
N GLU A 122 -11.28 6.68 3.72
CA GLU A 122 -12.49 5.97 3.26
C GLU A 122 -13.25 5.35 4.43
N HIS A 123 -14.57 5.33 4.36
CA HIS A 123 -15.51 4.98 5.43
C HIS A 123 -15.58 5.97 6.60
N GLY A 124 -14.76 7.03 6.59
CA GLY A 124 -14.75 8.04 7.64
C GLY A 124 -14.07 7.60 8.94
N PHE A 125 -13.92 8.54 9.86
CA PHE A 125 -13.23 8.32 11.14
C PHE A 125 -13.91 7.26 12.03
N ARG A 126 -15.25 7.19 12.04
CA ARG A 126 -16.01 6.22 12.85
C ARG A 126 -16.36 4.94 12.07
N GLY A 127 -16.04 4.85 10.77
CA GLY A 127 -16.25 3.67 9.95
C GLY A 127 -17.72 3.40 9.60
N ASP A 128 -18.57 4.41 9.63
CA ASP A 128 -20.01 4.33 9.41
C ASP A 128 -20.46 4.79 8.02
N ALA A 129 -19.56 5.31 7.20
CA ALA A 129 -19.86 5.68 5.83
C ALA A 129 -19.88 4.46 4.90
N SER A 130 -20.88 4.40 4.02
CA SER A 130 -21.00 3.36 2.99
C SER A 130 -19.77 3.37 2.06
N ASN A 131 -19.51 2.22 1.41
CA ASN A 131 -18.41 2.07 0.46
C ASN A 131 -18.48 3.13 -0.65
N GLY A 132 -17.38 3.84 -0.89
CA GLY A 132 -17.29 4.88 -1.93
C GLY A 132 -18.09 6.14 -1.66
N ALA A 133 -18.71 6.30 -0.48
CA ALA A 133 -19.44 7.51 -0.13
C ALA A 133 -18.49 8.67 0.14
N ASP A 134 -18.86 9.87 -0.29
CA ASP A 134 -18.15 11.09 0.05
C ASP A 134 -18.19 11.33 1.57
N VAL A 135 -17.03 11.57 2.15
CA VAL A 135 -16.86 11.90 3.57
C VAL A 135 -16.59 13.40 3.68
N SER A 136 -17.47 14.12 4.39
CA SER A 136 -17.30 15.56 4.60
C SER A 136 -16.50 15.87 5.86
N ASN A 137 -15.87 17.05 5.88
CA ASN A 137 -15.27 17.60 7.09
C ASN A 137 -16.34 17.78 8.18
N SER A 138 -15.98 17.45 9.41
CA SER A 138 -16.91 17.49 10.56
C SER A 138 -16.17 17.83 11.85
N ILE A 139 -16.91 17.83 12.95
CA ILE A 139 -16.36 17.89 14.31
C ILE A 139 -16.75 16.59 15.01
N ASP A 140 -15.78 15.89 15.57
CA ASP A 140 -16.06 14.69 16.36
C ASP A 140 -16.85 15.08 17.63
N ALA A 141 -18.07 14.57 17.76
CA ALA A 141 -18.97 14.95 18.85
C ALA A 141 -18.43 14.58 20.23
N LYS A 142 -17.56 13.58 20.35
CA LYS A 142 -17.01 13.11 21.62
C LYS A 142 -15.81 13.93 22.07
N SER A 143 -14.89 14.20 21.18
CA SER A 143 -13.64 14.92 21.50
C SER A 143 -13.71 16.43 21.23
N GLY A 144 -14.67 16.89 20.44
CA GLY A 144 -14.74 18.27 19.96
C GLY A 144 -13.69 18.62 18.90
N LEU A 145 -12.91 17.64 18.43
CA LEU A 145 -11.83 17.86 17.48
C LEU A 145 -12.34 17.96 16.04
N PRO A 146 -11.71 18.81 15.20
CA PRO A 146 -12.01 18.83 13.77
C PRO A 146 -11.57 17.54 13.10
N VAL A 147 -12.45 16.98 12.28
CA VAL A 147 -12.23 15.83 11.41
C VAL A 147 -12.10 16.34 9.98
N ILE A 148 -10.94 16.18 9.40
CA ILE A 148 -10.65 16.51 8.01
C ILE A 148 -10.84 15.23 7.20
N SER A 149 -11.70 15.27 6.19
CA SER A 149 -11.84 14.16 5.25
C SER A 149 -10.66 14.15 4.28
N ILE A 150 -10.05 12.97 4.14
CA ILE A 150 -9.02 12.69 3.12
C ILE A 150 -9.50 11.60 2.16
N TYR A 151 -10.82 11.57 1.88
CA TYR A 151 -11.44 10.68 0.91
C TYR A 151 -12.68 11.32 0.27
N GLY A 152 -12.83 11.13 -1.03
CA GLY A 152 -13.93 11.67 -1.81
C GLY A 152 -13.69 13.07 -2.35
N ASN A 153 -14.58 13.55 -3.22
CA ASN A 153 -14.55 14.89 -3.82
C ASN A 153 -13.16 15.36 -4.31
N LYS A 154 -12.29 14.42 -4.75
CA LYS A 154 -10.90 14.66 -5.20
C LYS A 154 -9.94 15.15 -4.09
N HIS A 155 -10.32 15.01 -2.82
CA HIS A 155 -9.52 15.46 -1.68
C HIS A 155 -8.88 14.25 -0.97
N TYR A 156 -7.91 13.61 -1.62
CA TYR A 156 -7.20 12.44 -1.09
C TYR A 156 -5.94 12.79 -0.30
N LYS A 157 -5.37 13.96 -0.54
CA LYS A 157 -4.11 14.41 0.06
C LYS A 157 -4.35 15.60 0.97
N PRO A 158 -3.91 15.56 2.24
CA PRO A 158 -3.99 16.74 3.12
C PRO A 158 -3.32 17.96 2.50
N THR A 159 -4.00 19.10 2.49
CA THR A 159 -3.45 20.37 2.01
C THR A 159 -2.53 21.01 3.08
N PRO A 160 -1.66 21.97 2.70
CA PRO A 160 -0.89 22.73 3.70
C PRO A 160 -1.78 23.43 4.73
N GLY A 161 -3.01 23.85 4.36
CA GLY A 161 -4.00 24.42 5.28
C GLY A 161 -4.50 23.41 6.31
N ASP A 162 -4.74 22.16 5.87
CA ASP A 162 -5.15 21.07 6.75
C ASP A 162 -4.05 20.74 7.77
N LEU A 163 -2.78 20.86 7.37
CA LEU A 163 -1.61 20.55 8.19
C LEU A 163 -1.15 21.69 9.08
N LYS A 164 -1.74 22.89 8.95
CA LYS A 164 -1.32 24.05 9.74
C LYS A 164 -1.44 23.78 11.24
N GLY A 165 -0.32 23.99 11.95
CA GLY A 165 -0.22 23.83 13.42
C GLY A 165 -0.06 22.37 13.86
N ILE A 166 0.32 21.46 12.97
CA ILE A 166 0.68 20.08 13.28
C ILE A 166 2.21 19.95 13.31
N ASP A 167 2.74 19.42 14.40
CA ASP A 167 4.17 19.16 14.59
C ASP A 167 4.55 17.72 14.24
N LEU A 168 3.61 16.80 14.42
CA LEU A 168 3.77 15.37 14.16
C LEU A 168 2.45 14.76 13.67
N MET A 169 2.52 13.95 12.63
CA MET A 169 1.39 13.16 12.16
C MET A 169 1.52 11.71 12.66
N ILE A 170 0.44 11.14 13.19
CA ILE A 170 0.34 9.70 13.49
C ILE A 170 -0.51 9.03 12.43
N TYR A 171 -0.06 7.89 11.92
CA TYR A 171 -0.82 6.99 11.07
C TYR A 171 -1.09 5.68 11.83
N ASP A 172 -2.35 5.38 12.09
CA ASP A 172 -2.79 4.21 12.86
C ASP A 172 -4.05 3.62 12.24
N ILE A 173 -3.89 2.85 11.15
CA ILE A 173 -4.99 2.22 10.41
C ILE A 173 -4.64 0.76 10.10
N GLN A 174 -5.61 -0.16 10.25
CA GLN A 174 -5.48 -1.56 9.88
C GLN A 174 -5.66 -1.74 8.37
N ASP A 175 -4.63 -2.22 7.69
CA ASP A 175 -4.70 -2.69 6.30
C ASP A 175 -5.07 -4.19 6.22
N VAL A 176 -5.46 -4.68 5.04
CA VAL A 176 -5.82 -6.09 4.81
C VAL A 176 -4.88 -6.84 3.87
N GLY A 177 -3.80 -6.21 3.41
CA GLY A 177 -2.74 -6.84 2.61
C GLY A 177 -3.05 -7.00 1.12
N ALA A 178 -4.05 -6.29 0.59
CA ALA A 178 -4.40 -6.30 -0.82
C ALA A 178 -4.20 -4.92 -1.45
N ARG A 179 -3.48 -4.84 -2.58
CA ARG A 179 -3.11 -3.58 -3.26
C ARG A 179 -4.28 -2.63 -3.46
N PHE A 180 -5.45 -3.13 -3.81
CA PHE A 180 -6.63 -2.32 -4.09
C PHE A 180 -7.41 -1.90 -2.84
N TYR A 181 -6.96 -2.30 -1.64
CA TYR A 181 -7.49 -1.76 -0.40
C TYR A 181 -6.87 -0.39 -0.16
N THR A 182 -7.69 0.66 -0.14
CA THR A 182 -7.26 2.04 -0.41
C THR A 182 -6.38 2.70 0.65
N TYR A 183 -6.19 2.07 1.81
CA TYR A 183 -5.40 2.67 2.89
C TYR A 183 -3.91 2.80 2.57
N LEU A 184 -3.35 1.96 1.69
CA LEU A 184 -1.98 2.15 1.20
C LEU A 184 -1.87 3.42 0.34
N SER A 185 -2.88 3.73 -0.45
CA SER A 185 -2.95 4.96 -1.25
C SER A 185 -3.12 6.19 -0.36
N THR A 186 -3.96 6.08 0.68
CA THR A 186 -4.10 7.11 1.72
C THR A 186 -2.76 7.37 2.41
N LEU A 187 -2.02 6.31 2.80
CA LEU A 187 -0.69 6.42 3.40
C LEU A 187 0.26 7.21 2.50
N GLN A 188 0.32 6.87 1.20
CA GLN A 188 1.20 7.57 0.27
C GLN A 188 0.90 9.06 0.20
N TYR A 189 -0.35 9.45 0.07
CA TYR A 189 -0.73 10.87 0.04
C TYR A 189 -0.44 11.59 1.37
N VAL A 190 -0.61 10.92 2.50
CA VAL A 190 -0.23 11.45 3.82
C VAL A 190 1.29 11.63 3.91
N MET A 191 2.08 10.64 3.47
CA MET A 191 3.54 10.74 3.44
C MET A 191 4.02 11.90 2.57
N GLU A 192 3.44 12.06 1.38
CA GLU A 192 3.75 13.19 0.50
C GLU A 192 3.43 14.53 1.16
N ALA A 193 2.23 14.65 1.75
CA ALA A 193 1.81 15.87 2.43
C ALA A 193 2.72 16.21 3.61
N CYS A 194 3.10 15.22 4.41
CA CYS A 194 4.04 15.37 5.53
C CYS A 194 5.43 15.80 5.04
N ALA A 195 5.97 15.15 4.02
CA ALA A 195 7.28 15.49 3.46
C ALA A 195 7.33 16.91 2.89
N GLU A 196 6.31 17.30 2.12
CA GLU A 196 6.20 18.63 1.52
C GLU A 196 6.07 19.76 2.54
N ASN A 197 5.59 19.45 3.75
CA ASN A 197 5.40 20.42 4.85
C ASN A 197 6.39 20.21 6.01
N ASN A 198 7.42 19.38 5.83
CA ASN A 198 8.45 19.08 6.83
C ASN A 198 7.86 18.58 8.17
N ILE A 199 6.82 17.77 8.10
CA ILE A 199 6.16 17.12 9.24
C ILE A 199 6.65 15.67 9.31
N GLU A 200 7.03 15.21 10.50
CA GLU A 200 7.38 13.82 10.73
C GLU A 200 6.11 12.96 10.79
N LEU A 201 6.15 11.76 10.19
CA LEU A 201 5.08 10.77 10.25
C LEU A 201 5.47 9.63 11.18
N MET A 202 4.70 9.44 12.24
CA MET A 202 4.80 8.25 13.10
C MET A 202 3.79 7.21 12.65
N ILE A 203 4.26 5.99 12.38
CA ILE A 203 3.41 4.86 12.03
C ILE A 203 3.33 3.92 13.22
N LEU A 204 2.12 3.74 13.75
CA LEU A 204 1.81 2.72 14.74
C LEU A 204 1.43 1.45 13.98
N ASP A 205 2.43 0.61 13.68
CA ASP A 205 2.25 -0.49 12.73
C ASP A 205 1.30 -1.58 13.23
N ARG A 206 0.62 -2.24 12.30
CA ARG A 206 -0.36 -3.29 12.56
C ARG A 206 -0.06 -4.53 11.70
N PRO A 207 -0.39 -5.74 12.20
CA PRO A 207 -0.20 -6.97 11.45
C PRO A 207 -0.96 -6.95 10.13
N ASN A 208 -0.38 -7.54 9.09
CA ASN A 208 -1.08 -7.80 7.85
C ASN A 208 -1.74 -9.19 7.90
N PRO A 209 -3.09 -9.33 7.86
CA PRO A 209 -3.76 -10.63 7.93
C PRO A 209 -3.49 -11.52 6.70
N ASN A 210 -3.10 -10.93 5.57
CA ASN A 210 -2.65 -11.62 4.35
C ASN A 210 -1.14 -11.50 4.14
N GLY A 211 -0.35 -11.25 5.20
CA GLY A 211 1.10 -11.05 5.13
C GLY A 211 1.90 -12.31 4.78
N PHE A 212 1.32 -13.50 4.93
CA PHE A 212 1.97 -14.79 4.81
C PHE A 212 2.32 -15.19 3.36
N TYR A 213 1.81 -14.45 2.35
CA TYR A 213 2.11 -14.74 0.95
C TYR A 213 2.19 -13.49 0.07
N VAL A 214 2.77 -13.67 -1.11
CA VAL A 214 2.96 -12.62 -2.12
C VAL A 214 2.58 -13.22 -3.46
N ASP A 215 1.50 -12.71 -4.10
CA ASP A 215 1.00 -13.26 -5.35
C ASP A 215 0.14 -12.29 -6.16
N GLY A 216 -0.12 -12.68 -7.41
CA GLY A 216 -0.92 -11.95 -8.37
C GLY A 216 -0.12 -11.01 -9.27
N PRO A 217 -0.75 -10.48 -10.32
CA PRO A 217 -0.06 -9.58 -11.25
C PRO A 217 0.42 -8.31 -10.56
N VAL A 218 1.67 -7.94 -10.84
CA VAL A 218 2.24 -6.65 -10.44
C VAL A 218 1.58 -5.55 -11.26
N LEU A 219 1.26 -4.43 -10.62
CA LEU A 219 0.66 -3.28 -11.30
C LEU A 219 1.58 -2.77 -12.41
N ASP A 220 1.06 -2.72 -13.62
CA ASP A 220 1.61 -1.89 -14.68
C ASP A 220 1.20 -0.43 -14.42
N THR A 221 2.18 0.45 -14.26
CA THR A 221 1.98 1.85 -13.84
C THR A 221 1.12 2.68 -14.78
N ILE A 222 0.90 2.24 -16.03
CA ILE A 222 -0.08 2.84 -16.95
C ILE A 222 -1.51 2.73 -16.41
N ASN A 223 -1.78 1.73 -15.55
CA ASN A 223 -3.07 1.48 -14.92
C ASN A 223 -3.19 2.13 -13.53
N HIS A 224 -2.24 3.00 -13.17
CA HIS A 224 -2.23 3.73 -11.91
C HIS A 224 -3.59 4.34 -11.56
N SER A 225 -4.00 4.20 -10.32
CA SER A 225 -5.25 4.74 -9.78
C SER A 225 -5.22 4.70 -8.25
N PHE A 226 -6.25 5.23 -7.60
CA PHE A 226 -6.36 5.17 -6.13
C PHE A 226 -6.47 3.75 -5.57
N VAL A 227 -6.83 2.74 -6.38
CA VAL A 227 -6.82 1.32 -5.99
C VAL A 227 -5.52 0.58 -6.40
N GLY A 228 -4.49 1.34 -6.78
CA GLY A 228 -3.17 0.79 -7.14
C GLY A 228 -2.24 1.90 -7.61
N MET A 229 -1.38 2.40 -6.73
CA MET A 229 -0.51 3.53 -7.02
C MET A 229 0.87 3.11 -7.52
N ASN A 230 1.39 1.98 -7.09
CA ASN A 230 2.78 1.57 -7.37
C ASN A 230 2.86 0.14 -7.90
N ALA A 231 4.01 -0.19 -8.48
CA ALA A 231 4.28 -1.49 -9.10
C ALA A 231 4.46 -2.61 -8.05
N ILE A 232 3.38 -2.93 -7.33
CA ILE A 232 3.29 -4.04 -6.38
C ILE A 232 2.23 -5.05 -6.84
N PRO A 233 2.32 -6.33 -6.45
CA PRO A 233 1.31 -7.34 -6.79
C PRO A 233 0.00 -7.12 -6.03
N ILE A 234 -1.04 -7.85 -6.39
CA ILE A 234 -2.34 -7.80 -5.70
C ILE A 234 -2.14 -8.10 -4.22
N ILE A 235 -1.40 -9.14 -3.89
CA ILE A 235 -1.06 -9.50 -2.51
C ILE A 235 0.41 -9.17 -2.31
N HIS A 236 0.67 -8.10 -1.58
CA HIS A 236 2.00 -7.50 -1.49
C HIS A 236 2.85 -8.03 -0.31
N GLY A 237 2.23 -8.67 0.68
CA GLY A 237 2.91 -9.30 1.82
C GLY A 237 3.65 -8.32 2.75
N LEU A 238 3.31 -7.03 2.76
CA LEU A 238 3.93 -6.00 3.60
C LEU A 238 2.96 -5.52 4.67
N THR A 239 3.49 -5.09 5.82
CA THR A 239 2.74 -4.24 6.74
C THR A 239 2.69 -2.80 6.22
N THR A 240 1.88 -1.95 6.85
CA THR A 240 1.79 -0.52 6.52
C THR A 240 3.15 0.18 6.68
N ALA A 241 3.91 -0.13 7.74
CA ALA A 241 5.22 0.46 7.97
C ALA A 241 6.28 -0.01 6.98
N GLU A 242 6.26 -1.28 6.60
CA GLU A 242 7.15 -1.82 5.56
C GLU A 242 6.88 -1.18 4.20
N TYR A 243 5.59 -0.99 3.85
CA TYR A 243 5.22 -0.29 2.62
C TYR A 243 5.65 1.19 2.65
N ALA A 244 5.53 1.87 3.79
CA ALA A 244 6.03 3.25 3.93
C ALA A 244 7.55 3.34 3.70
N GLN A 245 8.33 2.39 4.21
CA GLN A 245 9.77 2.33 3.91
C GLN A 245 10.04 2.10 2.44
N MET A 246 9.25 1.23 1.78
CA MET A 246 9.38 0.98 0.34
C MET A 246 9.04 2.23 -0.47
N LEU A 247 8.00 2.99 -0.11
CA LEU A 247 7.65 4.26 -0.77
C LEU A 247 8.82 5.26 -0.77
N ASN A 248 9.49 5.41 0.36
CA ASN A 248 10.69 6.24 0.46
C ASN A 248 11.86 5.64 -0.32
N GLY A 249 12.15 4.37 -0.10
CA GLY A 249 13.36 3.71 -0.62
C GLY A 249 13.37 3.55 -2.14
N GLU A 250 12.21 3.31 -2.75
CA GLU A 250 12.07 3.24 -4.20
C GLU A 250 11.76 4.62 -4.84
N GLY A 251 11.66 5.69 -4.02
CA GLY A 251 11.40 7.05 -4.51
C GLY A 251 10.02 7.22 -5.14
N TRP A 252 9.02 6.50 -4.66
CA TRP A 252 7.67 6.49 -5.26
C TRP A 252 6.78 7.65 -4.83
N LEU A 253 7.20 8.42 -3.85
CA LEU A 253 6.48 9.65 -3.48
C LEU A 253 6.64 10.69 -4.59
N LYS A 254 5.60 11.50 -4.79
CA LYS A 254 5.59 12.56 -5.81
C LYS A 254 6.82 13.46 -5.68
N ASN A 255 7.45 13.79 -6.82
CA ASN A 255 8.68 14.59 -6.87
C ASN A 255 9.87 13.97 -6.11
N HIS A 256 9.82 12.66 -5.83
CA HIS A 256 10.85 11.93 -5.08
C HIS A 256 11.16 12.53 -3.70
N VAL A 257 10.17 13.18 -3.09
CA VAL A 257 10.31 13.67 -1.71
C VAL A 257 10.53 12.51 -0.74
N GLN A 258 11.18 12.79 0.39
CA GLN A 258 11.43 11.79 1.43
C GLN A 258 10.64 12.16 2.68
N CYS A 259 9.75 11.29 3.12
CA CYS A 259 9.01 11.47 4.36
C CYS A 259 9.84 11.01 5.55
N LYS A 260 9.98 11.86 6.56
CA LYS A 260 10.63 11.47 7.81
C LYS A 260 9.71 10.52 8.57
N LEU A 261 10.15 9.26 8.71
CA LEU A 261 9.37 8.19 9.35
C LEU A 261 9.86 7.89 10.76
N ASN A 262 8.91 7.71 11.67
CA ASN A 262 9.11 7.11 12.98
C ASN A 262 8.18 5.90 13.09
N ILE A 263 8.72 4.70 13.31
CA ILE A 263 7.95 3.45 13.25
C ILE A 263 7.93 2.78 14.61
N VAL A 264 6.73 2.56 15.13
CA VAL A 264 6.50 1.70 16.29
C VAL A 264 6.08 0.33 15.76
N LYS A 265 7.00 -0.62 15.81
CA LYS A 265 6.82 -1.96 15.26
C LYS A 265 5.79 -2.77 16.04
N VAL A 266 5.16 -3.73 15.35
CA VAL A 266 4.39 -4.81 16.00
C VAL A 266 5.35 -5.72 16.77
N ALA A 267 5.04 -6.03 18.01
CA ALA A 267 5.82 -6.99 18.79
C ALA A 267 5.24 -8.41 18.66
N ASN A 268 6.12 -9.43 18.74
CA ASN A 268 5.79 -10.86 18.64
C ASN A 268 5.05 -11.22 17.33
N TYR A 269 5.40 -10.58 16.22
CA TYR A 269 4.82 -10.78 14.92
C TYR A 269 5.87 -11.26 13.91
N SER A 270 5.45 -12.15 13.03
CA SER A 270 6.11 -12.51 11.78
C SER A 270 5.08 -12.50 10.66
N HIS A 271 5.52 -12.47 9.41
CA HIS A 271 4.60 -12.53 8.27
C HIS A 271 3.76 -13.81 8.24
N SER A 272 4.27 -14.92 8.81
CA SER A 272 3.54 -16.20 8.93
C SER A 272 2.56 -16.26 10.12
N SER A 273 2.53 -15.24 10.97
CA SER A 273 1.64 -15.22 12.15
C SER A 273 0.18 -15.10 11.72
N ALA A 274 -0.67 -16.00 12.19
CA ALA A 274 -2.12 -15.85 12.06
C ALA A 274 -2.58 -14.65 12.91
N TYR A 275 -3.38 -13.79 12.32
CA TYR A 275 -3.90 -12.61 13.00
C TYR A 275 -5.36 -12.37 12.65
N THR A 276 -6.21 -12.45 13.67
CA THR A 276 -7.63 -12.07 13.59
C THR A 276 -7.78 -10.60 13.95
N LEU A 277 -8.44 -9.84 13.07
CA LEU A 277 -8.66 -8.42 13.29
C LEU A 277 -9.66 -8.21 14.43
N PRO A 278 -9.34 -7.40 15.45
CA PRO A 278 -10.23 -7.16 16.58
C PRO A 278 -11.45 -6.30 16.18
N VAL A 279 -11.34 -5.55 15.09
CA VAL A 279 -12.40 -4.70 14.52
C VAL A 279 -12.45 -4.90 13.02
N ASN A 280 -13.64 -4.97 12.46
CA ASN A 280 -13.82 -5.10 11.02
C ASN A 280 -13.19 -3.89 10.28
N PRO A 281 -12.38 -4.12 9.25
CA PRO A 281 -11.67 -3.06 8.54
C PRO A 281 -12.61 -2.21 7.68
N SER A 282 -13.73 -2.77 7.26
CA SER A 282 -14.84 -2.05 6.61
C SER A 282 -16.19 -2.75 6.88
N PRO A 283 -17.31 -2.06 6.68
CA PRO A 283 -18.63 -2.68 6.86
C PRO A 283 -18.86 -3.92 5.98
N ASN A 284 -18.18 -4.00 4.83
CA ASN A 284 -18.32 -5.12 3.90
C ASN A 284 -17.24 -6.21 4.08
N LEU A 285 -16.22 -6.02 4.91
CA LEU A 285 -15.28 -7.07 5.32
C LEU A 285 -15.55 -7.41 6.79
N ASN A 286 -16.65 -8.12 7.01
CA ASN A 286 -17.25 -8.32 8.33
C ASN A 286 -16.94 -9.68 8.97
N THR A 287 -16.06 -10.47 8.37
CA THR A 287 -15.58 -11.75 8.89
C THR A 287 -14.12 -11.98 8.53
N ASP A 288 -13.37 -12.73 9.35
CA ASP A 288 -11.97 -13.13 9.03
C ASP A 288 -11.91 -13.86 7.69
N LYS A 289 -12.89 -14.71 7.39
CA LYS A 289 -12.97 -15.42 6.12
C LYS A 289 -13.08 -14.45 4.93
N SER A 290 -13.95 -13.43 5.02
CA SER A 290 -14.09 -12.45 3.96
C SER A 290 -12.79 -11.65 3.75
N ILE A 291 -12.03 -11.39 4.81
CA ILE A 291 -10.72 -10.70 4.74
C ILE A 291 -9.69 -11.57 4.02
N LEU A 292 -9.63 -12.87 4.34
CA LEU A 292 -8.70 -13.81 3.68
C LEU A 292 -9.07 -14.04 2.20
N LEU A 293 -10.35 -14.06 1.87
CA LEU A 293 -10.84 -14.24 0.49
C LEU A 293 -10.82 -12.95 -0.34
N TYR A 294 -10.77 -11.80 0.32
CA TYR A 294 -10.85 -10.49 -0.31
C TYR A 294 -9.91 -10.31 -1.51
N PRO A 295 -8.62 -10.69 -1.46
CA PRO A 295 -7.73 -10.51 -2.60
C PRO A 295 -8.20 -11.19 -3.89
N SER A 296 -8.85 -12.35 -3.77
CA SER A 296 -9.37 -13.10 -4.92
C SER A 296 -10.77 -12.65 -5.33
N VAL A 297 -11.65 -12.42 -4.35
CA VAL A 297 -13.06 -12.10 -4.60
C VAL A 297 -13.26 -10.66 -5.06
N CYS A 298 -12.41 -9.72 -4.62
CA CYS A 298 -12.53 -8.31 -5.00
C CYS A 298 -12.35 -8.07 -6.51
N LEU A 299 -11.67 -8.96 -7.24
CA LEU A 299 -11.58 -8.89 -8.70
C LEU A 299 -12.96 -8.88 -9.38
N PHE A 300 -13.98 -9.47 -8.75
CA PHE A 300 -15.35 -9.48 -9.27
C PHE A 300 -16.05 -8.12 -9.22
N GLU A 301 -15.53 -7.11 -8.51
CA GLU A 301 -16.01 -5.72 -8.65
C GLU A 301 -15.74 -5.16 -10.04
N GLY A 302 -14.75 -5.72 -10.73
CA GLY A 302 -14.46 -5.46 -12.12
C GLY A 302 -15.30 -6.26 -13.12
N THR A 303 -16.38 -6.90 -12.67
CA THR A 303 -17.28 -7.69 -13.50
C THR A 303 -18.74 -7.25 -13.34
N THR A 304 -19.63 -7.85 -14.10
CA THR A 304 -21.09 -7.64 -13.94
C THR A 304 -21.69 -8.43 -12.76
N LEU A 305 -20.93 -9.34 -12.14
CA LEU A 305 -21.40 -10.21 -11.08
C LEU A 305 -21.50 -9.46 -9.74
N SER A 306 -22.46 -9.87 -8.91
CA SER A 306 -22.50 -9.48 -7.50
C SER A 306 -21.57 -10.36 -6.69
N LEU A 307 -20.78 -9.76 -5.82
CA LEU A 307 -19.93 -10.45 -4.83
C LEU A 307 -20.54 -10.42 -3.41
N GLY A 308 -21.87 -10.35 -3.34
CA GLY A 308 -22.61 -10.38 -2.09
C GLY A 308 -22.74 -9.04 -1.37
N ARG A 309 -22.25 -7.92 -1.92
CA ARG A 309 -22.58 -6.59 -1.38
C ARG A 309 -24.11 -6.41 -1.37
N GLY A 310 -24.63 -5.77 -0.33
CA GLY A 310 -26.09 -5.70 -0.11
C GLY A 310 -26.68 -6.98 0.47
N THR A 311 -25.87 -7.83 1.09
CA THR A 311 -26.28 -8.98 1.92
C THR A 311 -25.47 -8.98 3.22
N MET A 312 -25.80 -9.88 4.15
CA MET A 312 -25.01 -10.07 5.37
C MET A 312 -23.72 -10.88 5.15
N ARG A 313 -23.43 -11.30 3.90
CA ARG A 313 -22.29 -12.15 3.51
C ARG A 313 -21.50 -11.58 2.33
N PRO A 314 -21.10 -10.30 2.40
CA PRO A 314 -20.29 -9.70 1.34
C PRO A 314 -18.93 -10.42 1.25
N PHE A 315 -18.43 -10.59 0.02
CA PHE A 315 -17.20 -11.33 -0.31
C PHE A 315 -17.19 -12.83 0.05
N LEU A 316 -18.36 -13.38 0.44
CA LEU A 316 -18.51 -14.81 0.70
C LEU A 316 -19.48 -15.51 -0.27
N GLN A 317 -19.91 -14.83 -1.30
CA GLN A 317 -20.78 -15.35 -2.36
C GLN A 317 -20.63 -14.52 -3.63
N ILE A 318 -20.71 -15.19 -4.78
CA ILE A 318 -20.56 -14.54 -6.08
C ILE A 318 -21.63 -15.07 -7.02
N GLY A 319 -22.33 -14.19 -7.74
CA GLY A 319 -23.39 -14.66 -8.63
C GLY A 319 -24.03 -13.56 -9.47
N HIS A 320 -24.88 -13.99 -10.39
CA HIS A 320 -25.62 -13.13 -11.31
C HIS A 320 -26.94 -13.77 -11.72
N PRO A 321 -28.00 -13.00 -12.05
CA PRO A 321 -29.28 -13.56 -12.50
C PRO A 321 -29.15 -14.47 -13.75
N ALA A 322 -28.26 -14.11 -14.69
CA ALA A 322 -28.04 -14.89 -15.92
C ALA A 322 -27.41 -16.28 -15.71
N LEU A 323 -27.03 -16.61 -14.47
CA LEU A 323 -26.51 -17.94 -14.12
C LEU A 323 -27.62 -18.88 -13.58
N GLN A 324 -28.87 -18.47 -13.66
CA GLN A 324 -30.01 -19.32 -13.33
C GLN A 324 -29.95 -20.62 -14.15
N GLY A 325 -30.23 -21.75 -13.49
CA GLY A 325 -30.16 -23.07 -14.09
C GLY A 325 -28.75 -23.68 -14.24
N LYS A 326 -27.70 -22.89 -14.03
CA LYS A 326 -26.31 -23.37 -13.99
C LYS A 326 -25.81 -23.60 -12.56
N TYR A 327 -26.32 -22.84 -11.61
CA TYR A 327 -26.00 -22.97 -10.19
C TYR A 327 -27.28 -23.11 -9.38
N THR A 328 -27.22 -23.90 -8.31
CA THR A 328 -28.34 -24.12 -7.38
C THR A 328 -28.36 -23.12 -6.24
N TYR A 329 -27.18 -22.62 -5.85
CA TYR A 329 -27.09 -21.60 -4.80
C TYR A 329 -27.57 -20.25 -5.33
N SER A 330 -28.34 -19.54 -4.50
CA SER A 330 -28.86 -18.21 -4.85
C SER A 330 -28.89 -17.27 -3.67
N PHE A 331 -28.81 -15.97 -3.96
CA PHE A 331 -28.94 -14.87 -2.99
C PHE A 331 -29.53 -13.64 -3.67
N LYS A 332 -30.02 -12.70 -2.85
CA LYS A 332 -30.61 -11.46 -3.37
C LYS A 332 -29.97 -10.24 -2.69
N PRO A 333 -29.17 -9.43 -3.41
CA PRO A 333 -28.67 -8.15 -2.92
C PRO A 333 -29.81 -7.15 -2.69
N VAL A 334 -29.78 -6.44 -1.56
CA VAL A 334 -30.71 -5.35 -1.24
C VAL A 334 -29.94 -4.14 -0.74
N SER A 335 -30.59 -2.98 -0.67
CA SER A 335 -29.97 -1.81 -0.05
C SER A 335 -29.79 -2.03 1.45
N ILE A 336 -28.53 -1.88 1.92
CA ILE A 336 -28.21 -1.94 3.36
C ILE A 336 -27.48 -0.65 3.71
N LYS A 337 -28.15 0.18 4.53
CA LYS A 337 -27.59 1.47 5.00
C LYS A 337 -26.29 1.25 5.77
N GLY A 338 -25.27 2.08 5.50
CA GLY A 338 -23.96 1.98 6.14
C GLY A 338 -23.07 0.84 5.63
N MET A 339 -23.56 -0.01 4.69
CA MET A 339 -22.76 -1.06 4.05
C MET A 339 -22.72 -0.89 2.54
N SER A 340 -23.84 -1.09 1.85
CA SER A 340 -23.98 -0.95 0.42
C SER A 340 -25.41 -0.55 0.07
N GLU A 341 -25.65 0.69 -0.26
CA GLU A 341 -27.00 1.22 -0.52
C GLU A 341 -27.46 0.97 -1.95
N ALA A 342 -26.51 0.85 -2.88
CA ALA A 342 -26.75 0.52 -4.28
C ALA A 342 -25.86 -0.65 -4.74
N PRO A 343 -26.04 -1.87 -4.18
CA PRO A 343 -25.21 -3.01 -4.55
C PRO A 343 -25.42 -3.44 -6.00
N PRO A 344 -24.41 -4.05 -6.65
CA PRO A 344 -24.60 -4.69 -7.95
C PRO A 344 -25.73 -5.71 -7.89
N GLN A 345 -26.57 -5.75 -8.95
CA GLN A 345 -27.74 -6.64 -9.07
C GLN A 345 -28.80 -6.44 -7.96
N LYS A 346 -28.90 -5.21 -7.43
CA LYS A 346 -29.90 -4.86 -6.41
C LYS A 346 -31.29 -5.38 -6.77
N ASP A 347 -31.97 -5.99 -5.79
CA ASP A 347 -33.30 -6.54 -5.85
C ASP A 347 -33.51 -7.71 -6.83
N LYS A 348 -32.46 -8.22 -7.48
CA LYS A 348 -32.51 -9.40 -8.36
C LYS A 348 -31.98 -10.64 -7.65
N VAL A 349 -32.56 -11.81 -7.96
CA VAL A 349 -32.04 -13.09 -7.49
C VAL A 349 -30.79 -13.43 -8.32
N CYS A 350 -29.66 -13.58 -7.68
CA CYS A 350 -28.39 -13.99 -8.27
C CYS A 350 -28.16 -15.47 -7.99
N TYR A 351 -27.67 -16.20 -8.99
CA TYR A 351 -27.26 -17.60 -8.89
C TYR A 351 -25.76 -17.70 -9.04
N GLY A 352 -25.09 -18.61 -8.32
CA GLY A 352 -23.64 -18.70 -8.38
C GLY A 352 -23.04 -19.57 -7.27
N ILE A 353 -21.89 -19.16 -6.75
CA ILE A 353 -21.11 -19.91 -5.75
C ILE A 353 -21.24 -19.33 -4.35
N ASN A 354 -21.25 -20.24 -3.35
CA ASN A 354 -21.20 -19.91 -1.93
C ASN A 354 -19.81 -20.26 -1.38
N LEU A 355 -19.12 -19.26 -0.85
CA LEU A 355 -17.78 -19.40 -0.28
C LEU A 355 -17.79 -19.46 1.25
N GLU A 356 -18.98 -19.42 1.89
CA GLU A 356 -19.10 -19.45 3.36
C GLU A 356 -18.45 -20.71 3.96
N ASN A 357 -18.59 -21.85 3.28
CA ASN A 357 -18.00 -23.12 3.70
C ASN A 357 -16.64 -23.41 3.04
N TYR A 358 -16.07 -22.47 2.29
CA TYR A 358 -14.75 -22.67 1.70
C TYR A 358 -13.69 -22.86 2.77
N ASN A 359 -12.84 -23.87 2.59
CA ASN A 359 -11.73 -24.13 3.50
C ASN A 359 -10.58 -23.15 3.22
N THR A 360 -10.42 -22.16 4.09
CA THR A 360 -9.37 -21.13 3.95
C THR A 360 -7.96 -21.68 4.10
N ASN A 361 -7.78 -22.89 4.65
CA ASN A 361 -6.47 -23.55 4.67
C ASN A 361 -5.91 -23.80 3.25
N ASN A 362 -6.80 -23.87 2.24
CA ASN A 362 -6.37 -23.97 0.85
C ASN A 362 -5.57 -22.75 0.39
N ILE A 363 -5.88 -21.55 0.91
CA ILE A 363 -5.14 -20.32 0.61
C ILE A 363 -3.76 -20.38 1.28
N SER A 364 -3.70 -20.70 2.58
CA SER A 364 -2.45 -20.76 3.32
C SER A 364 -1.55 -21.90 2.88
N SER A 365 -2.08 -22.99 2.32
CA SER A 365 -1.28 -24.09 1.78
C SER A 365 -0.78 -23.82 0.36
N SER A 366 -1.59 -23.16 -0.50
CA SER A 366 -1.17 -22.81 -1.86
C SER A 366 -0.29 -21.55 -1.90
N ASN A 367 -0.49 -20.61 -0.97
CA ASN A 367 0.09 -19.27 -1.01
C ASN A 367 -0.21 -18.54 -2.34
N GLN A 368 -1.43 -18.72 -2.87
CA GLN A 368 -1.81 -18.21 -4.18
C GLN A 368 -3.15 -17.47 -4.15
N LEU A 369 -3.23 -16.46 -5.00
CA LEU A 369 -4.48 -15.82 -5.41
C LEU A 369 -5.35 -16.87 -6.12
N ASN A 370 -6.60 -17.05 -5.72
CA ASN A 370 -7.49 -17.99 -6.39
C ASN A 370 -8.09 -17.36 -7.65
N LEU A 371 -7.72 -17.85 -8.81
CA LEU A 371 -8.30 -17.47 -10.10
C LEU A 371 -9.38 -18.44 -10.58
N ALA A 372 -9.45 -19.64 -10.00
CA ALA A 372 -10.37 -20.68 -10.47
C ALA A 372 -11.82 -20.19 -10.49
N TRP A 373 -12.27 -19.45 -9.47
CA TRP A 373 -13.62 -18.91 -9.43
C TRP A 373 -13.89 -17.91 -10.56
N LEU A 374 -12.89 -17.08 -10.88
CA LEU A 374 -13.02 -16.08 -11.94
C LEU A 374 -13.12 -16.73 -13.31
N ILE A 375 -12.27 -17.72 -13.58
CA ILE A 375 -12.25 -18.51 -14.83
C ILE A 375 -13.54 -19.33 -14.93
N GLU A 376 -13.97 -20.03 -13.86
CA GLU A 376 -15.20 -20.82 -13.81
C GLU A 376 -16.43 -19.98 -14.15
N LEU A 377 -16.61 -18.86 -13.44
CA LEU A 377 -17.79 -18.00 -13.62
C LEU A 377 -17.76 -17.26 -14.95
N TYR A 378 -16.57 -16.88 -15.48
CA TYR A 378 -16.43 -16.39 -16.83
C TYR A 378 -16.89 -17.45 -17.85
N ASN A 379 -16.42 -18.69 -17.71
CA ASN A 379 -16.80 -19.78 -18.62
C ASN A 379 -18.30 -20.10 -18.56
N ALA A 380 -18.90 -20.02 -17.38
CA ALA A 380 -20.33 -20.26 -17.19
C ALA A 380 -21.21 -19.09 -17.65
N PHE A 381 -20.69 -17.87 -17.69
CA PHE A 381 -21.49 -16.68 -17.99
C PHE A 381 -21.90 -16.64 -19.49
N PRO A 382 -23.20 -16.43 -19.81
CA PRO A 382 -23.67 -16.53 -21.20
C PRO A 382 -23.21 -15.35 -22.08
N ASP A 383 -23.07 -14.16 -21.51
CA ASP A 383 -22.73 -12.93 -22.22
C ASP A 383 -21.27 -12.53 -21.92
N LYS A 384 -20.34 -13.16 -22.65
CA LYS A 384 -18.90 -12.98 -22.46
C LYS A 384 -18.44 -11.55 -22.67
N GLU A 385 -19.06 -10.85 -23.61
CA GLU A 385 -18.70 -9.49 -24.00
C GLU A 385 -18.89 -8.51 -22.83
N HIS A 386 -19.97 -8.69 -22.04
CA HIS A 386 -20.32 -7.84 -20.92
C HIS A 386 -19.94 -8.43 -19.55
N PHE A 387 -19.11 -9.48 -19.51
CA PHE A 387 -18.67 -10.04 -18.23
C PHE A 387 -17.76 -9.07 -17.47
N PHE A 388 -16.73 -8.53 -18.11
CA PHE A 388 -15.81 -7.57 -17.51
C PHE A 388 -16.24 -6.13 -17.78
N ASN A 389 -16.11 -5.27 -16.77
CA ASN A 389 -16.27 -3.83 -16.92
C ASN A 389 -14.89 -3.13 -16.93
N ALA A 390 -14.86 -1.81 -17.13
CA ALA A 390 -13.63 -1.02 -17.20
C ALA A 390 -12.83 -1.01 -15.87
N TYR A 391 -13.48 -1.28 -14.75
CA TYR A 391 -12.83 -1.29 -13.44
C TYR A 391 -11.93 -2.51 -13.23
N PHE A 392 -12.18 -3.61 -13.97
CA PHE A 392 -11.38 -4.83 -13.87
C PHE A 392 -9.87 -4.58 -14.06
N THR A 393 -9.52 -3.80 -15.08
CA THR A 393 -8.12 -3.45 -15.36
C THR A 393 -7.47 -2.68 -14.20
N LYS A 394 -8.23 -1.83 -13.51
CA LYS A 394 -7.73 -1.10 -12.33
C LYS A 394 -7.43 -2.03 -11.16
N LEU A 395 -8.32 -3.00 -10.92
CA LEU A 395 -8.15 -4.00 -9.86
C LEU A 395 -7.04 -4.99 -10.19
N ALA A 396 -7.04 -5.55 -11.40
CA ALA A 396 -5.97 -6.44 -11.86
C ALA A 396 -4.61 -5.74 -11.93
N GLY A 397 -4.61 -4.43 -12.22
CA GLY A 397 -3.40 -3.65 -12.43
C GLY A 397 -2.74 -3.88 -13.79
N THR A 398 -3.37 -4.67 -14.65
CA THR A 398 -2.90 -5.00 -16.00
C THR A 398 -4.08 -5.33 -16.91
N THR A 399 -3.92 -5.10 -18.21
CA THR A 399 -4.89 -5.54 -19.23
C THR A 399 -4.76 -7.03 -19.54
N GLU A 400 -3.62 -7.65 -19.24
CA GLU A 400 -3.28 -9.00 -19.69
C GLU A 400 -4.12 -10.07 -19.01
N LEU A 401 -4.43 -9.94 -17.72
CA LEU A 401 -5.24 -10.94 -17.01
C LEU A 401 -6.62 -11.14 -17.68
N ARG A 402 -7.28 -10.05 -18.07
CA ARG A 402 -8.55 -10.11 -18.80
C ARG A 402 -8.38 -10.82 -20.15
N LYS A 403 -7.41 -10.39 -20.96
CA LYS A 403 -7.15 -10.96 -22.28
C LYS A 403 -6.86 -12.47 -22.21
N GLN A 404 -6.11 -12.90 -21.21
CA GLN A 404 -5.75 -14.30 -21.01
C GLN A 404 -6.98 -15.16 -20.65
N ILE A 405 -7.85 -14.65 -19.77
CA ILE A 405 -9.11 -15.32 -19.43
C ILE A 405 -10.03 -15.40 -20.67
N GLU A 406 -10.17 -14.31 -21.41
CA GLU A 406 -10.96 -14.24 -22.65
C GLU A 406 -10.41 -15.20 -23.73
N ALA A 407 -9.10 -15.40 -23.77
CA ALA A 407 -8.43 -16.36 -24.66
C ALA A 407 -8.50 -17.82 -24.18
N GLY A 408 -9.13 -18.08 -23.02
CA GLY A 408 -9.27 -19.45 -22.47
C GLY A 408 -7.97 -20.06 -21.95
N LYS A 409 -6.99 -19.24 -21.53
CA LYS A 409 -5.74 -19.75 -20.95
C LYS A 409 -5.99 -20.42 -19.60
N SER A 410 -5.18 -21.44 -19.31
CA SER A 410 -5.20 -22.12 -18.02
C SER A 410 -4.69 -21.21 -16.89
N GLU A 411 -5.02 -21.54 -15.64
CA GLU A 411 -4.51 -20.80 -14.48
C GLU A 411 -2.97 -20.83 -14.42
N GLU A 412 -2.34 -21.97 -14.79
CA GLU A 412 -0.89 -22.12 -14.82
C GLU A 412 -0.24 -21.20 -15.87
N GLU A 413 -0.82 -21.12 -17.09
CA GLU A 413 -0.33 -20.21 -18.13
C GLU A 413 -0.45 -18.74 -17.70
N ILE A 414 -1.57 -18.38 -17.06
CA ILE A 414 -1.79 -17.04 -16.53
C ILE A 414 -0.75 -16.71 -15.46
N ARG A 415 -0.52 -17.62 -14.50
CA ARG A 415 0.49 -17.44 -13.44
C ARG A 415 1.89 -17.31 -13.99
N ALA A 416 2.27 -18.14 -14.94
CA ALA A 416 3.59 -18.08 -15.58
C ALA A 416 3.86 -16.71 -16.22
N SER A 417 2.82 -16.02 -16.69
CA SER A 417 2.96 -14.73 -17.37
C SER A 417 3.40 -13.58 -16.44
N TRP A 418 3.02 -13.60 -15.16
CA TRP A 418 3.38 -12.55 -14.21
C TRP A 418 4.58 -12.90 -13.32
N GLU A 419 5.06 -14.17 -13.35
CA GLU A 419 6.13 -14.63 -12.45
C GLU A 419 7.43 -13.80 -12.55
N PRO A 420 7.89 -13.36 -13.74
CA PRO A 420 9.09 -12.50 -13.80
C PRO A 420 8.96 -11.18 -13.03
N ALA A 421 7.82 -10.50 -13.16
CA ALA A 421 7.56 -9.26 -12.43
C ALA A 421 7.36 -9.52 -10.93
N LEU A 422 6.69 -10.62 -10.58
CA LEU A 422 6.46 -11.02 -9.20
C LEU A 422 7.78 -11.39 -8.49
N SER A 423 8.68 -12.11 -9.16
CA SER A 423 10.02 -12.43 -8.64
C SER A 423 10.85 -11.17 -8.41
N ASN A 424 10.82 -10.21 -9.34
CA ASN A 424 11.49 -8.93 -9.16
C ASN A 424 10.94 -8.16 -7.94
N TYR A 425 9.62 -8.14 -7.78
CA TYR A 425 9.00 -7.54 -6.59
C TYR A 425 9.41 -8.25 -5.29
N LYS A 426 9.38 -9.59 -5.26
CA LYS A 426 9.81 -10.36 -4.08
C LYS A 426 11.25 -10.00 -3.66
N ASN A 427 12.16 -9.86 -4.62
CA ASN A 427 13.55 -9.43 -4.36
C ASN A 427 13.63 -7.98 -3.86
N MET A 428 12.86 -7.06 -4.44
CA MET A 428 12.78 -5.67 -4.01
C MET A 428 12.23 -5.56 -2.58
N ARG A 429 11.16 -6.31 -2.28
CA ARG A 429 10.47 -6.32 -0.99
C ARG A 429 11.39 -6.62 0.19
N VAL A 430 12.36 -7.54 0.03
CA VAL A 430 13.26 -7.99 1.11
C VAL A 430 14.00 -6.82 1.78
N LYS A 431 14.31 -5.75 1.05
CA LYS A 431 15.01 -4.57 1.58
C LYS A 431 14.21 -3.82 2.67
N TYR A 432 12.90 -4.00 2.69
CA TYR A 432 11.96 -3.19 3.49
C TYR A 432 11.28 -3.98 4.60
N LEU A 433 11.58 -5.28 4.72
CA LEU A 433 11.00 -6.11 5.76
C LEU A 433 11.49 -5.71 7.15
N LEU A 434 10.56 -5.54 8.06
CA LEU A 434 10.77 -5.25 9.47
C LEU A 434 10.61 -6.51 10.34
N TYR A 435 9.97 -7.53 9.78
CA TYR A 435 9.56 -8.76 10.46
C TYR A 435 10.04 -9.99 9.68
N PRO A 436 10.32 -11.13 10.37
CA PRO A 436 10.69 -12.38 9.72
C PRO A 436 9.56 -13.01 8.92
#